data_2e26c134f7d6ce51f964ef66c9128e47
#
_entry.id   2e26c134f7d6ce51f964ef66c9128e47
#
_cell.length_a   1.000
_cell.length_b   1.000
_cell.length_c   1.000
_cell.angle_alpha   90.00
_cell.angle_beta   90.00
_cell.angle_gamma   90.00
#
_symmetry.space_group_name_H-M   'P 1'
#
loop_
_entity.id
_entity.type
_entity.pdbx_description
1 polymer ?
#
loop_
_entity_poly.entity_id
_entity_poly.type
_entity_poly.pdbx_seq_one_letter_code
_entity_poly.pdbx_strand_id
1 'polypeptide(L)'
;MKINIPQKAAQILKTLNAAGYEAYVVGGCVRDSILGREPGDWDITTSALPEQVKELFRRTVDTGIQHGTVTVMMDKEGFEVTTYRVDGEYHDGRHPDAVTFTRSLEEDLKRRDFTINAMAYHPEHGLVDLFGGMEDIGKRIIRCVGNPVERFTEDALRMLRAVRFSAQLGFTVEENTKAALARMSGNLEHVSAERIQTELVKLLVSDHPDYLRTAWETGLTREFLPEFDACMETEQNTPHHCYTCLLYTSPS
;
A
#
# COMPACT_ATOMS: atom_id res chain seq x y z
N MET A 1 -1.05 23.22 -2.63
CA MET A 1 -1.69 22.19 -3.48
C MET A 1 -3.12 21.97 -3.00
N LYS A 2 -4.08 21.81 -3.92
CA LYS A 2 -5.49 21.56 -3.54
C LYS A 2 -5.92 20.23 -4.16
N ILE A 3 -6.31 19.27 -3.31
CA ILE A 3 -6.88 17.98 -3.73
C ILE A 3 -8.41 18.13 -3.76
N ASN A 4 -9.02 17.64 -4.82
CA ASN A 4 -10.48 17.65 -4.96
C ASN A 4 -11.06 16.39 -4.32
N ILE A 5 -11.52 16.52 -3.07
CA ILE A 5 -12.12 15.42 -2.31
C ILE A 5 -13.59 15.28 -2.73
N PRO A 6 -14.12 14.06 -2.96
CA PRO A 6 -15.53 13.84 -3.21
C PRO A 6 -16.41 14.40 -2.07
N GLN A 7 -17.58 14.92 -2.44
CA GLN A 7 -18.49 15.56 -1.48
C GLN A 7 -18.82 14.67 -0.27
N LYS A 8 -18.99 13.37 -0.48
CA LYS A 8 -19.32 12.41 0.60
C LYS A 8 -18.14 12.23 1.56
N ALA A 9 -16.92 12.07 1.05
CA ALA A 9 -15.72 11.99 1.89
C ALA A 9 -15.49 13.30 2.66
N ALA A 10 -15.66 14.45 1.99
CA ALA A 10 -15.58 15.77 2.64
C ALA A 10 -16.64 15.95 3.76
N GLN A 11 -17.84 15.40 3.58
CA GLN A 11 -18.87 15.41 4.61
C GLN A 11 -18.49 14.56 5.82
N ILE A 12 -17.86 13.39 5.62
CA ILE A 12 -17.34 12.55 6.71
C ILE A 12 -16.28 13.31 7.51
N LEU A 13 -15.30 13.92 6.84
CA LEU A 13 -14.28 14.75 7.50
C LEU A 13 -14.92 15.84 8.34
N LYS A 14 -15.86 16.59 7.75
CA LYS A 14 -16.57 17.68 8.43
C LYS A 14 -17.33 17.20 9.66
N THR A 15 -17.97 16.04 9.60
CA THR A 15 -18.73 15.47 10.73
C THR A 15 -17.81 15.11 11.88
N LEU A 16 -16.68 14.44 11.59
CA LEU A 16 -15.68 14.08 12.60
C LEU A 16 -15.05 15.33 13.24
N ASN A 17 -14.65 16.31 12.43
CA ASN A 17 -14.07 17.56 12.93
C ASN A 17 -15.05 18.38 13.78
N ALA A 18 -16.32 18.44 13.38
CA ALA A 18 -17.35 19.12 14.16
C ALA A 18 -17.59 18.47 15.54
N ALA A 19 -17.32 17.17 15.67
CA ALA A 19 -17.36 16.43 16.92
C ALA A 19 -16.05 16.54 17.74
N GLY A 20 -15.05 17.30 17.25
CA GLY A 20 -13.79 17.54 17.95
C GLY A 20 -12.70 16.49 17.67
N TYR A 21 -12.88 15.65 16.66
CA TYR A 21 -11.88 14.66 16.25
C TYR A 21 -11.10 15.14 15.04
N GLU A 22 -9.80 14.85 15.01
CA GLU A 22 -9.00 15.01 13.79
C GLU A 22 -9.41 13.97 12.75
N ALA A 23 -9.46 14.37 11.48
CA ALA A 23 -9.73 13.46 10.38
C ALA A 23 -9.06 13.94 9.08
N TYR A 24 -8.47 13.02 8.34
CA TYR A 24 -7.78 13.29 7.08
C TYR A 24 -8.11 12.20 6.06
N VAL A 25 -8.15 12.53 4.77
CA VAL A 25 -8.00 11.51 3.72
C VAL A 25 -6.54 11.08 3.65
N VAL A 26 -6.24 9.80 3.37
CA VAL A 26 -4.91 9.26 3.57
C VAL A 26 -4.56 8.16 2.56
N GLY A 27 -3.28 8.01 2.26
CA GLY A 27 -2.80 6.85 1.51
C GLY A 27 -2.95 6.98 0.00
N GLY A 28 -3.50 5.94 -0.62
CA GLY A 28 -3.61 5.81 -2.07
C GLY A 28 -4.32 6.96 -2.74
N CYS A 29 -5.43 7.44 -2.17
CA CYS A 29 -6.20 8.54 -2.73
C CYS A 29 -5.41 9.87 -2.76
N VAL A 30 -4.59 10.12 -1.76
CA VAL A 30 -3.73 11.32 -1.71
C VAL A 30 -2.65 11.22 -2.78
N ARG A 31 -1.93 10.10 -2.85
CA ARG A 31 -0.92 9.82 -3.89
C ARG A 31 -1.51 9.97 -5.29
N ASP A 32 -2.61 9.31 -5.58
CA ASP A 32 -3.20 9.29 -6.92
C ASP A 32 -3.69 10.67 -7.32
N SER A 33 -4.30 11.42 -6.40
CA SER A 33 -4.66 12.84 -6.63
C SER A 33 -3.45 13.72 -6.95
N ILE A 34 -2.30 13.49 -6.28
CA ILE A 34 -1.05 14.21 -6.55
C ILE A 34 -0.53 13.89 -7.95
N LEU A 35 -0.64 12.62 -8.37
CA LEU A 35 -0.24 12.14 -9.70
C LEU A 35 -1.24 12.52 -10.82
N GLY A 36 -2.36 13.17 -10.49
CA GLY A 36 -3.41 13.48 -11.45
C GLY A 36 -4.20 12.26 -11.92
N ARG A 37 -4.15 11.17 -11.16
CA ARG A 37 -4.93 9.94 -11.37
C ARG A 37 -6.24 10.04 -10.58
N GLU A 38 -7.30 9.42 -11.06
CA GLU A 38 -8.56 9.33 -10.32
C GLU A 38 -8.44 8.22 -9.26
N PRO A 39 -8.60 8.55 -7.96
CA PRO A 39 -8.57 7.55 -6.90
C PRO A 39 -9.75 6.59 -6.99
N GLY A 40 -9.49 5.27 -6.84
CA GLY A 40 -10.54 4.26 -6.78
C GLY A 40 -11.30 4.30 -5.46
N ASP A 41 -10.58 4.47 -4.36
CA ASP A 41 -11.10 4.46 -2.99
C ASP A 41 -10.62 5.69 -2.23
N TRP A 42 -11.41 6.14 -1.25
CA TRP A 42 -11.08 7.28 -0.39
C TRP A 42 -11.03 6.84 1.07
N ASP A 43 -9.84 6.49 1.53
CA ASP A 43 -9.59 6.12 2.91
C ASP A 43 -9.51 7.36 3.81
N ILE A 44 -10.09 7.25 4.99
CA ILE A 44 -10.07 8.30 6.00
C ILE A 44 -9.40 7.75 7.25
N THR A 45 -8.52 8.54 7.85
CA THR A 45 -7.93 8.24 9.15
C THR A 45 -8.33 9.31 10.16
N THR A 46 -8.56 8.93 11.44
CA THR A 46 -9.12 9.82 12.45
C THR A 46 -8.60 9.52 13.85
N SER A 47 -8.64 10.53 14.74
CA SER A 47 -8.41 10.37 16.18
C SER A 47 -9.62 9.80 16.94
N ALA A 48 -10.80 9.70 16.28
CA ALA A 48 -11.99 9.10 16.88
C ALA A 48 -11.84 7.57 17.01
N LEU A 49 -12.26 7.01 18.14
CA LEU A 49 -12.35 5.55 18.32
C LEU A 49 -13.48 4.95 17.45
N PRO A 50 -13.43 3.64 17.13
CA PRO A 50 -14.45 3.01 16.30
C PRO A 50 -15.88 3.22 16.80
N GLU A 51 -16.11 3.13 18.09
CA GLU A 51 -17.42 3.35 18.73
C GLU A 51 -17.89 4.80 18.55
N GLN A 52 -16.97 5.77 18.67
CA GLN A 52 -17.28 7.18 18.46
C GLN A 52 -17.63 7.47 17.00
N VAL A 53 -16.94 6.83 16.05
CA VAL A 53 -17.32 6.89 14.63
C VAL A 53 -18.73 6.34 14.43
N LYS A 54 -19.05 5.19 15.04
CA LYS A 54 -20.41 4.57 14.93
C LYS A 54 -21.51 5.45 15.53
N GLU A 55 -21.23 6.19 16.58
CA GLU A 55 -22.19 7.14 17.19
C GLU A 55 -22.49 8.35 16.29
N LEU A 56 -21.51 8.80 15.51
CA LEU A 56 -21.64 9.99 14.65
C LEU A 56 -22.35 9.71 13.32
N PHE A 57 -22.36 8.46 12.86
CA PHE A 57 -22.91 8.12 11.55
C PHE A 57 -24.08 7.13 11.66
N ARG A 58 -25.16 7.44 10.95
CA ARG A 58 -26.42 6.66 10.99
C ARG A 58 -26.25 5.19 10.54
N ARG A 59 -25.35 4.96 9.58
CA ARG A 59 -25.13 3.63 9.00
C ARG A 59 -23.65 3.33 8.86
N THR A 60 -23.21 2.31 9.60
CA THR A 60 -21.85 1.83 9.59
C THR A 60 -21.82 0.31 9.44
N VAL A 61 -20.71 -0.24 8.96
CA VAL A 61 -20.44 -1.68 8.86
C VAL A 61 -19.10 -1.95 9.54
N ASP A 62 -19.05 -2.96 10.39
CA ASP A 62 -17.85 -3.37 11.10
C ASP A 62 -16.96 -4.23 10.19
N THR A 63 -16.19 -3.61 9.31
CA THR A 63 -15.33 -4.29 8.34
C THR A 63 -13.98 -4.69 8.90
N GLY A 64 -13.55 -4.09 10.00
CA GLY A 64 -12.25 -4.35 10.62
C GLY A 64 -12.14 -3.70 12.00
N ILE A 65 -13.19 -3.80 12.82
CA ILE A 65 -13.26 -3.13 14.13
C ILE A 65 -12.12 -3.53 15.05
N GLN A 66 -11.63 -4.78 14.98
CA GLN A 66 -10.48 -5.27 15.73
C GLN A 66 -9.19 -4.51 15.40
N HIS A 67 -9.12 -3.95 14.19
CA HIS A 67 -8.00 -3.15 13.70
C HIS A 67 -8.30 -1.66 13.64
N GLY A 68 -9.42 -1.23 14.24
CA GLY A 68 -9.81 0.17 14.30
C GLY A 68 -10.51 0.71 13.05
N THR A 69 -10.94 -0.15 12.11
CA THR A 69 -11.58 0.28 10.86
C THR A 69 -13.10 0.05 10.92
N VAL A 70 -13.84 1.09 10.56
CA VAL A 70 -15.31 1.07 10.40
C VAL A 70 -15.63 1.62 9.02
N THR A 71 -16.47 0.93 8.25
CA THR A 71 -16.97 1.47 6.98
C THR A 71 -18.20 2.35 7.24
N VAL A 72 -18.09 3.63 6.93
CA VAL A 72 -19.20 4.59 6.97
C VAL A 72 -19.94 4.56 5.64
N MET A 73 -21.24 4.26 5.67
CA MET A 73 -22.07 4.18 4.48
C MET A 73 -22.72 5.54 4.19
N MET A 74 -22.32 6.16 3.08
CA MET A 74 -22.94 7.36 2.55
C MET A 74 -23.79 6.99 1.32
N ASP A 75 -25.09 6.92 1.49
CA ASP A 75 -26.03 6.31 0.53
C ASP A 75 -25.71 4.83 0.27
N LYS A 76 -25.20 4.49 -0.92
CA LYS A 76 -24.80 3.14 -1.33
C LYS A 76 -23.29 2.94 -1.39
N GLU A 77 -22.53 3.96 -1.02
CA GLU A 77 -21.07 3.99 -1.11
C GLU A 77 -20.47 3.86 0.29
N GLY A 78 -19.46 2.99 0.43
CA GLY A 78 -18.76 2.77 1.69
C GLY A 78 -17.43 3.52 1.71
N PHE A 79 -17.12 4.16 2.83
CA PHE A 79 -15.85 4.82 3.08
C PHE A 79 -15.17 4.19 4.30
N GLU A 80 -13.96 3.71 4.14
CA GLU A 80 -13.21 3.18 5.28
C GLU A 80 -12.70 4.32 6.16
N VAL A 81 -13.09 4.28 7.44
CA VAL A 81 -12.65 5.22 8.47
C VAL A 81 -11.87 4.43 9.50
N THR A 82 -10.57 4.70 9.59
CA THR A 82 -9.63 3.99 10.47
C THR A 82 -9.17 4.90 11.59
N THR A 83 -9.28 4.45 12.83
CA THR A 83 -8.72 5.12 14.01
C THR A 83 -7.20 5.12 13.93
N TYR A 84 -6.55 6.25 14.29
CA TYR A 84 -5.09 6.30 14.42
C TYR A 84 -4.60 5.20 15.36
N ARG A 85 -3.59 4.48 14.93
CA ARG A 85 -3.09 3.34 15.69
C ARG A 85 -1.59 3.17 15.58
N VAL A 86 -1.04 2.54 16.59
CA VAL A 86 0.28 1.94 16.59
C VAL A 86 0.07 0.43 16.53
N ASP A 87 0.69 -0.21 15.59
CA ASP A 87 0.66 -1.66 15.50
C ASP A 87 1.64 -2.24 16.55
N GLY A 88 1.21 -3.26 17.28
CA GLY A 88 2.06 -4.00 18.22
C GLY A 88 3.01 -4.96 17.52
N GLU A 89 3.54 -5.95 18.24
CA GLU A 89 4.38 -6.98 17.66
C GLU A 89 3.57 -7.85 16.68
N TYR A 90 4.23 -8.36 15.66
CA TYR A 90 3.65 -9.20 14.63
C TYR A 90 4.22 -10.62 14.79
N HIS A 91 3.45 -11.55 15.34
CA HIS A 91 3.88 -12.94 15.48
C HIS A 91 3.46 -13.81 14.28
N ASP A 92 2.39 -13.47 13.59
CA ASP A 92 1.90 -14.20 12.42
C ASP A 92 2.37 -13.60 11.06
N GLY A 93 3.22 -12.55 11.11
CA GLY A 93 3.71 -11.85 9.91
C GLY A 93 2.62 -11.14 9.09
N ARG A 94 1.44 -10.88 9.70
CA ARG A 94 0.32 -10.21 9.03
C ARG A 94 -0.44 -9.23 9.93
N HIS A 95 -0.85 -9.70 11.10
CA HIS A 95 -1.66 -8.92 12.01
C HIS A 95 -0.83 -8.59 13.25
N PRO A 96 -0.87 -7.33 13.70
CA PRO A 96 -0.32 -7.05 15.02
C PRO A 96 -1.15 -7.80 16.05
N ASP A 97 -0.49 -8.45 17.02
CA ASP A 97 -1.16 -9.17 18.12
C ASP A 97 -2.07 -8.26 18.95
N ALA A 98 -1.72 -7.00 19.01
CA ALA A 98 -2.52 -5.95 19.61
C ALA A 98 -2.41 -4.65 18.81
N VAL A 99 -3.52 -3.96 18.70
CA VAL A 99 -3.58 -2.61 18.16
C VAL A 99 -3.77 -1.65 19.31
N THR A 100 -2.89 -0.68 19.45
CA THR A 100 -3.04 0.41 20.42
C THR A 100 -3.49 1.66 19.70
N PHE A 101 -4.65 2.18 20.06
CA PHE A 101 -5.13 3.43 19.49
C PHE A 101 -4.32 4.61 20.03
N THR A 102 -3.98 5.53 19.15
CA THR A 102 -3.22 6.74 19.46
C THR A 102 -4.00 7.97 19.02
N ARG A 103 -3.58 9.14 19.48
CA ARG A 103 -4.07 10.43 18.98
C ARG A 103 -3.09 11.10 18.02
N SER A 104 -1.99 10.44 17.73
CA SER A 104 -0.93 10.98 16.87
C SER A 104 -1.12 10.51 15.42
N LEU A 105 -1.40 11.43 14.51
CA LEU A 105 -1.38 11.18 13.07
C LEU A 105 0.01 10.70 12.60
N GLU A 106 1.09 11.24 13.18
CA GLU A 106 2.45 10.83 12.85
C GLU A 106 2.68 9.34 13.08
N GLU A 107 2.23 8.80 14.22
CA GLU A 107 2.35 7.37 14.52
C GLU A 107 1.52 6.52 13.53
N ASP A 108 0.31 6.96 13.16
CA ASP A 108 -0.49 6.25 12.15
C ASP A 108 0.17 6.26 10.77
N LEU A 109 0.79 7.36 10.37
CA LEU A 109 1.51 7.45 9.10
C LEU A 109 2.81 6.62 9.13
N LYS A 110 3.51 6.58 10.26
CA LYS A 110 4.79 5.86 10.44
C LYS A 110 4.68 4.35 10.24
N ARG A 111 3.55 3.73 10.60
CA ARG A 111 3.32 2.28 10.44
C ARG A 111 3.01 1.86 9.00
N ARG A 112 2.81 2.80 8.08
CA ARG A 112 2.46 2.51 6.68
C ARG A 112 3.65 1.92 5.92
N ASP A 113 3.34 1.32 4.78
CA ASP A 113 4.31 0.58 3.98
C ASP A 113 5.35 1.50 3.29
N PHE A 114 4.87 2.45 2.48
CA PHE A 114 5.73 3.29 1.64
C PHE A 114 5.45 4.77 1.86
N THR A 115 6.49 5.60 1.68
CA THR A 115 6.43 7.06 1.86
C THR A 115 5.32 7.69 1.02
N ILE A 116 5.16 7.23 -0.22
CA ILE A 116 4.13 7.72 -1.16
C ILE A 116 2.69 7.40 -0.71
N ASN A 117 2.51 6.46 0.22
CA ASN A 117 1.22 6.11 0.84
C ASN A 117 1.11 6.60 2.28
N ALA A 118 2.15 7.23 2.82
CA ALA A 118 2.20 7.77 4.18
C ALA A 118 1.99 9.28 4.20
N MET A 119 1.09 9.77 3.36
CA MET A 119 0.66 11.15 3.26
C MET A 119 -0.81 11.27 3.61
N ALA A 120 -1.16 12.35 4.31
CA ALA A 120 -2.53 12.68 4.66
C ALA A 120 -2.91 14.08 4.13
N TYR A 121 -4.18 14.31 3.85
CA TYR A 121 -4.62 15.60 3.36
C TYR A 121 -5.94 16.03 4.02
N HIS A 122 -6.02 17.30 4.37
CA HIS A 122 -7.23 17.96 4.86
C HIS A 122 -7.51 19.24 4.06
N PRO A 123 -8.77 19.54 3.72
CA PRO A 123 -9.09 20.74 2.93
C PRO A 123 -8.63 22.07 3.54
N GLU A 124 -8.63 22.17 4.87
CA GLU A 124 -8.28 23.40 5.61
C GLU A 124 -6.80 23.42 6.03
N HIS A 125 -6.22 22.25 6.35
CA HIS A 125 -4.83 22.15 6.85
C HIS A 125 -3.82 21.82 5.76
N GLY A 126 -4.29 21.40 4.57
CA GLY A 126 -3.44 21.05 3.46
C GLY A 126 -2.86 19.63 3.57
N LEU A 127 -1.74 19.43 2.88
CA LEU A 127 -1.02 18.16 2.83
C LEU A 127 -0.11 18.01 4.05
N VAL A 128 -0.17 16.84 4.68
CA VAL A 128 0.75 16.40 5.74
C VAL A 128 1.63 15.30 5.13
N ASP A 129 2.90 15.59 4.98
CA ASP A 129 3.95 14.69 4.46
C ASP A 129 5.15 14.70 5.41
N LEU A 130 5.19 13.74 6.33
CA LEU A 130 6.22 13.64 7.36
C LEU A 130 7.39 12.75 6.96
N PHE A 131 7.22 11.95 5.90
CA PHE A 131 8.17 10.92 5.50
C PHE A 131 8.74 11.12 4.09
N GLY A 132 8.49 12.29 3.47
CA GLY A 132 9.05 12.66 2.18
C GLY A 132 8.37 11.99 0.97
N GLY A 133 7.08 11.66 1.09
CA GLY A 133 6.31 11.06 0.01
C GLY A 133 6.24 11.92 -1.25
N MET A 134 6.13 13.24 -1.10
CA MET A 134 6.17 14.18 -2.23
C MET A 134 7.49 14.17 -2.99
N GLU A 135 8.60 14.10 -2.25
CA GLU A 135 9.93 14.00 -2.85
C GLU A 135 10.09 12.70 -3.62
N ASP A 136 9.64 11.58 -3.03
CA ASP A 136 9.71 10.25 -3.65
C ASP A 136 8.79 10.14 -4.88
N ILE A 137 7.61 10.77 -4.86
CA ILE A 137 6.76 10.91 -6.07
C ILE A 137 7.53 11.68 -7.16
N GLY A 138 8.15 12.81 -6.82
CA GLY A 138 8.92 13.61 -7.76
C GLY A 138 10.11 12.86 -8.36
N LYS A 139 10.76 12.00 -7.59
CA LYS A 139 11.86 11.14 -8.01
C LYS A 139 11.39 9.84 -8.67
N ARG A 140 10.10 9.55 -8.63
CA ARG A 140 9.49 8.30 -9.14
C ARG A 140 10.09 7.05 -8.49
N ILE A 141 10.16 7.03 -7.17
CA ILE A 141 10.70 5.90 -6.39
C ILE A 141 9.70 5.36 -5.37
N ILE A 142 9.80 4.06 -5.10
CA ILE A 142 9.09 3.36 -4.04
C ILE A 142 10.07 3.13 -2.89
N ARG A 143 9.85 3.82 -1.78
CA ARG A 143 10.66 3.74 -0.56
C ARG A 143 9.80 3.33 0.62
N CYS A 144 10.29 2.40 1.45
CA CYS A 144 9.66 2.08 2.72
C CYS A 144 9.67 3.28 3.69
N VAL A 145 8.63 3.37 4.52
CA VAL A 145 8.65 4.29 5.66
C VAL A 145 9.61 3.75 6.72
N GLY A 146 10.62 4.53 7.08
CA GLY A 146 11.62 4.11 8.05
C GLY A 146 12.54 2.98 7.57
N ASN A 147 12.72 1.94 8.38
CA ASN A 147 13.61 0.83 8.08
C ASN A 147 12.89 -0.26 7.25
N PRO A 148 13.33 -0.56 6.00
CA PRO A 148 12.68 -1.57 5.17
C PRO A 148 12.66 -2.97 5.81
N VAL A 149 13.71 -3.35 6.53
CA VAL A 149 13.79 -4.67 7.19
C VAL A 149 12.68 -4.81 8.24
N GLU A 150 12.45 -3.78 9.06
CA GLU A 150 11.36 -3.77 10.03
C GLU A 150 10.00 -3.88 9.34
N ARG A 151 9.76 -3.07 8.30
CA ARG A 151 8.51 -3.07 7.54
C ARG A 151 8.19 -4.43 6.90
N PHE A 152 9.19 -5.13 6.41
CA PHE A 152 9.03 -6.45 5.79
C PHE A 152 8.94 -7.59 6.83
N THR A 153 9.51 -7.40 8.03
CA THR A 153 9.31 -8.32 9.16
C THR A 153 7.88 -8.26 9.68
N GLU A 154 7.28 -7.07 9.73
CA GLU A 154 5.89 -6.89 10.15
C GLU A 154 4.89 -7.56 9.18
N ASP A 155 5.04 -7.34 7.89
CA ASP A 155 4.22 -7.99 6.86
C ASP A 155 5.05 -8.22 5.61
N ALA A 156 5.42 -9.48 5.38
CA ALA A 156 6.24 -9.89 4.24
C ALA A 156 5.55 -9.61 2.89
N LEU A 157 4.20 -9.53 2.84
CA LEU A 157 3.49 -9.16 1.62
C LEU A 157 3.86 -7.76 1.13
N ARG A 158 4.32 -6.87 2.01
CA ARG A 158 4.81 -5.53 1.62
C ARG A 158 5.93 -5.60 0.58
N MET A 159 6.69 -6.70 0.53
CA MET A 159 7.70 -6.94 -0.51
C MET A 159 7.07 -7.01 -1.90
N LEU A 160 6.04 -7.83 -2.08
CA LEU A 160 5.29 -7.89 -3.36
C LEU A 160 4.55 -6.59 -3.66
N ARG A 161 4.04 -5.92 -2.63
CA ARG A 161 3.41 -4.60 -2.78
C ARG A 161 4.39 -3.56 -3.33
N ALA A 162 5.69 -3.60 -2.93
CA ALA A 162 6.71 -2.71 -3.49
C ALA A 162 6.84 -2.89 -5.01
N VAL A 163 6.95 -4.14 -5.46
CA VAL A 163 7.06 -4.46 -6.89
C VAL A 163 5.76 -4.11 -7.64
N ARG A 164 4.61 -4.43 -7.05
CA ARG A 164 3.31 -4.06 -7.64
C ARG A 164 3.14 -2.55 -7.79
N PHE A 165 3.48 -1.75 -6.78
CA PHE A 165 3.41 -0.29 -6.89
C PHE A 165 4.40 0.25 -7.92
N SER A 166 5.60 -0.34 -8.02
CA SER A 166 6.54 -0.03 -9.10
C SER A 166 5.89 -0.25 -10.46
N ALA A 167 5.25 -1.39 -10.68
CA ALA A 167 4.58 -1.73 -11.92
C ALA A 167 3.37 -0.82 -12.23
N GLN A 168 2.55 -0.51 -11.24
CA GLN A 168 1.36 0.33 -11.43
C GLN A 168 1.67 1.81 -11.66
N LEU A 169 2.78 2.30 -11.10
CA LEU A 169 3.14 3.72 -11.16
C LEU A 169 4.27 4.01 -12.16
N GLY A 170 4.96 2.99 -12.66
CA GLY A 170 6.18 3.13 -13.45
C GLY A 170 7.33 3.74 -12.63
N PHE A 171 7.39 3.41 -11.33
CA PHE A 171 8.41 3.91 -10.39
C PHE A 171 9.45 2.82 -10.11
N THR A 172 10.67 3.20 -9.78
CA THR A 172 11.72 2.25 -9.38
C THR A 172 11.71 2.04 -7.87
N VAL A 173 12.08 0.83 -7.41
CA VAL A 173 12.27 0.58 -5.98
C VAL A 173 13.58 1.23 -5.54
N GLU A 174 13.55 1.97 -4.44
CA GLU A 174 14.73 2.60 -3.84
C GLU A 174 15.76 1.55 -3.39
N GLU A 175 17.06 1.85 -3.49
CA GLU A 175 18.15 0.89 -3.35
C GLU A 175 18.16 0.14 -2.01
N ASN A 176 17.98 0.83 -0.87
CA ASN A 176 17.93 0.15 0.44
C ASN A 176 16.68 -0.72 0.57
N THR A 177 15.55 -0.27 0.01
CA THR A 177 14.31 -1.04 -0.06
C THR A 177 14.52 -2.27 -0.93
N LYS A 178 15.16 -2.14 -2.12
CA LYS A 178 15.48 -3.26 -3.02
C LYS A 178 16.46 -4.26 -2.37
N ALA A 179 17.48 -3.77 -1.68
CA ALA A 179 18.40 -4.63 -0.94
C ALA A 179 17.70 -5.44 0.17
N ALA A 180 16.73 -4.83 0.86
CA ALA A 180 15.92 -5.53 1.85
C ALA A 180 14.98 -6.57 1.21
N LEU A 181 14.42 -6.30 0.01
CA LEU A 181 13.66 -7.32 -0.74
C LEU A 181 14.50 -8.58 -0.97
N ALA A 182 15.72 -8.42 -1.49
CA ALA A 182 16.61 -9.54 -1.78
C ALA A 182 17.03 -10.31 -0.50
N ARG A 183 17.26 -9.57 0.60
CA ARG A 183 17.66 -10.18 1.88
C ARG A 183 16.54 -10.99 2.53
N MET A 184 15.29 -10.57 2.35
CA MET A 184 14.15 -11.08 3.11
C MET A 184 13.16 -11.87 2.25
N SER A 185 13.48 -12.14 0.98
CA SER A 185 12.59 -12.83 0.04
C SER A 185 11.99 -14.12 0.60
N GLY A 186 12.76 -14.93 1.33
CA GLY A 186 12.29 -16.17 1.95
C GLY A 186 11.12 -15.99 2.94
N ASN A 187 10.92 -14.80 3.52
CA ASN A 187 9.79 -14.57 4.42
C ASN A 187 8.43 -14.64 3.70
N LEU A 188 8.39 -14.61 2.36
CA LEU A 188 7.14 -14.80 1.60
C LEU A 188 6.53 -16.18 1.79
N GLU A 189 7.29 -17.20 2.19
CA GLU A 189 6.78 -18.55 2.49
C GLU A 189 5.67 -18.53 3.55
N HIS A 190 5.67 -17.52 4.43
CA HIS A 190 4.68 -17.35 5.49
C HIS A 190 3.41 -16.60 5.04
N VAL A 191 3.38 -16.10 3.79
CA VAL A 191 2.23 -15.36 3.25
C VAL A 191 1.29 -16.31 2.52
N SER A 192 -0.02 -16.19 2.78
CA SER A 192 -1.00 -17.06 2.12
C SER A 192 -1.04 -16.84 0.59
N ALA A 193 -1.27 -17.93 -0.15
CA ALA A 193 -1.30 -17.91 -1.61
C ALA A 193 -2.34 -16.92 -2.18
N GLU A 194 -3.48 -16.74 -1.51
CA GLU A 194 -4.55 -15.81 -1.94
C GLU A 194 -4.09 -14.36 -1.88
N ARG A 195 -3.29 -14.01 -0.83
CA ARG A 195 -2.73 -12.66 -0.71
C ARG A 195 -1.67 -12.41 -1.80
N ILE A 196 -0.79 -13.38 -2.03
CA ILE A 196 0.22 -13.33 -3.09
C ILE A 196 -0.46 -13.19 -4.45
N GLN A 197 -1.45 -14.03 -4.74
CA GLN A 197 -2.22 -13.99 -5.98
C GLN A 197 -2.85 -12.61 -6.22
N THR A 198 -3.43 -12.02 -5.18
CA THR A 198 -4.06 -10.69 -5.29
C THR A 198 -3.05 -9.61 -5.72
N GLU A 199 -1.85 -9.59 -5.14
CA GLU A 199 -0.81 -8.63 -5.52
C GLU A 199 -0.21 -8.94 -6.90
N LEU A 200 0.01 -10.22 -7.21
CA LEU A 200 0.53 -10.67 -8.51
C LEU A 200 -0.44 -10.32 -9.66
N VAL A 201 -1.74 -10.58 -9.51
CA VAL A 201 -2.72 -10.21 -10.53
C VAL A 201 -2.71 -8.70 -10.77
N LYS A 202 -2.70 -7.87 -9.69
CA LYS A 202 -2.64 -6.41 -9.83
C LYS A 202 -1.35 -5.93 -10.49
N LEU A 203 -0.24 -6.66 -10.33
CA LEU A 203 1.02 -6.38 -11.00
C LEU A 203 0.92 -6.71 -12.49
N LEU A 204 0.44 -7.91 -12.82
CA LEU A 204 0.39 -8.40 -14.20
C LEU A 204 -0.59 -7.62 -15.09
N VAL A 205 -1.67 -7.07 -14.54
CA VAL A 205 -2.64 -6.23 -15.27
C VAL A 205 -2.30 -4.74 -15.22
N SER A 206 -1.14 -4.36 -14.68
CA SER A 206 -0.68 -2.98 -14.62
C SER A 206 -0.09 -2.50 -15.95
N ASP A 207 0.23 -1.20 -16.03
CA ASP A 207 0.83 -0.59 -17.22
C ASP A 207 2.28 -1.07 -17.48
N HIS A 208 2.94 -1.64 -16.45
CA HIS A 208 4.35 -2.09 -16.52
C HIS A 208 4.52 -3.50 -15.91
N PRO A 209 3.92 -4.56 -16.49
CA PRO A 209 4.03 -5.93 -15.96
C PRO A 209 5.47 -6.47 -15.99
N ASP A 210 6.34 -5.90 -16.83
CA ASP A 210 7.77 -6.19 -16.92
C ASP A 210 8.53 -5.96 -15.62
N TYR A 211 7.99 -5.18 -14.69
CA TYR A 211 8.54 -5.03 -13.33
C TYR A 211 8.51 -6.33 -12.50
N LEU A 212 7.81 -7.38 -12.97
CA LEU A 212 7.96 -8.72 -12.40
C LEU A 212 9.43 -9.18 -12.42
N ARG A 213 10.24 -8.65 -13.35
CA ARG A 213 11.69 -8.85 -13.36
C ARG A 213 12.36 -8.42 -12.06
N THR A 214 11.90 -7.33 -11.41
CA THR A 214 12.42 -6.91 -10.10
C THR A 214 12.16 -7.97 -9.03
N ALA A 215 10.99 -8.63 -9.06
CA ALA A 215 10.71 -9.73 -8.14
C ALA A 215 11.65 -10.92 -8.38
N TRP A 216 11.95 -11.24 -9.64
CA TRP A 216 12.92 -12.28 -10.00
C TRP A 216 14.35 -11.90 -9.57
N GLU A 217 14.84 -10.71 -9.90
CA GLU A 217 16.17 -10.23 -9.52
C GLU A 217 16.41 -10.22 -8.00
N THR A 218 15.36 -10.02 -7.23
CA THR A 218 15.40 -10.01 -5.75
C THR A 218 15.08 -11.37 -5.13
N GLY A 219 14.81 -12.40 -5.94
CA GLY A 219 14.54 -13.76 -5.49
C GLY A 219 13.14 -13.99 -4.93
N LEU A 220 12.25 -13.00 -5.02
CA LEU A 220 10.87 -13.13 -4.52
C LEU A 220 10.08 -14.20 -5.29
N THR A 221 10.28 -14.32 -6.61
CA THR A 221 9.55 -15.27 -7.46
C THR A 221 9.81 -16.72 -7.09
N ARG A 222 10.98 -17.04 -6.53
CA ARG A 222 11.33 -18.40 -6.08
C ARG A 222 10.36 -18.96 -5.06
N GLU A 223 9.77 -18.08 -4.25
CA GLU A 223 8.91 -18.49 -3.15
C GLU A 223 7.47 -18.79 -3.58
N PHE A 224 7.03 -18.27 -4.73
CA PHE A 224 5.64 -18.43 -5.16
C PHE A 224 5.43 -18.78 -6.64
N LEU A 225 6.46 -18.64 -7.47
CA LEU A 225 6.39 -18.87 -8.92
C LEU A 225 7.73 -19.38 -9.48
N PRO A 226 8.28 -20.52 -8.95
CA PRO A 226 9.59 -21.03 -9.35
C PRO A 226 9.67 -21.42 -10.84
N GLU A 227 8.53 -21.71 -11.47
CA GLU A 227 8.45 -21.98 -12.91
C GLU A 227 8.84 -20.74 -13.74
N PHE A 228 8.55 -19.55 -13.22
CA PHE A 228 8.98 -18.31 -13.87
C PHE A 228 10.50 -18.17 -13.85
N ASP A 229 11.15 -18.50 -12.74
CA ASP A 229 12.61 -18.49 -12.63
C ASP A 229 13.23 -19.46 -13.65
N ALA A 230 12.67 -20.67 -13.78
CA ALA A 230 13.11 -21.64 -14.79
C ALA A 230 12.97 -21.08 -16.22
N CYS A 231 11.87 -20.35 -16.51
CA CYS A 231 11.69 -19.68 -17.80
C CYS A 231 12.72 -18.57 -18.05
N MET A 232 13.07 -17.81 -17.00
CA MET A 232 14.06 -16.72 -17.10
C MET A 232 15.47 -17.24 -17.41
N GLU A 233 15.81 -18.44 -16.92
CA GLU A 233 17.13 -19.06 -17.06
C GLU A 233 17.24 -19.98 -18.32
N THR A 234 16.10 -20.32 -18.95
CA THR A 234 16.09 -21.22 -20.10
C THR A 234 16.59 -20.52 -21.36
N GLU A 235 17.71 -21.00 -21.89
CA GLU A 235 18.25 -20.57 -23.19
C GLU A 235 17.44 -21.14 -24.35
N GLN A 236 17.18 -20.33 -25.35
CA GLN A 236 16.58 -20.77 -26.62
C GLN A 236 17.71 -21.13 -27.62
N ASN A 237 18.05 -22.41 -27.68
CA ASN A 237 19.18 -22.91 -28.49
C ASN A 237 18.83 -23.10 -29.98
N THR A 238 18.00 -22.25 -30.58
CA THR A 238 17.70 -22.30 -32.01
C THR A 238 18.23 -21.08 -32.73
N PRO A 239 18.69 -21.21 -34.01
CA PRO A 239 19.20 -20.06 -34.78
C PRO A 239 18.20 -18.91 -34.97
N HIS A 240 16.91 -19.17 -34.71
CA HIS A 240 15.83 -18.21 -34.87
C HIS A 240 15.45 -17.48 -33.57
N HIS A 241 16.02 -17.89 -32.43
CA HIS A 241 15.69 -17.33 -31.12
C HIS A 241 16.98 -16.82 -30.47
N CYS A 242 17.15 -15.49 -30.49
CA CYS A 242 18.34 -14.82 -29.96
C CYS A 242 18.21 -14.47 -28.45
N TYR A 243 17.06 -14.76 -27.84
CA TYR A 243 16.76 -14.37 -26.47
C TYR A 243 16.30 -15.57 -25.63
N THR A 244 16.27 -15.39 -24.30
CA THR A 244 15.68 -16.38 -23.39
C THR A 244 14.18 -16.57 -23.67
N CYS A 245 13.63 -17.70 -23.26
CA CYS A 245 12.24 -18.09 -23.51
C CYS A 245 11.23 -16.96 -23.18
N LEU A 246 11.41 -16.30 -22.05
CA LEU A 246 10.50 -15.23 -21.61
C LEU A 246 10.59 -13.98 -22.50
N LEU A 247 11.79 -13.56 -22.89
CA LEU A 247 11.97 -12.36 -23.72
C LEU A 247 11.44 -12.56 -25.14
N TYR A 248 11.42 -13.80 -25.61
CA TYR A 248 10.91 -14.09 -26.95
C TYR A 248 9.38 -14.18 -27.00
N THR A 249 8.74 -14.64 -25.94
CA THR A 249 7.28 -14.81 -25.87
C THR A 249 6.55 -13.61 -25.31
N SER A 250 7.28 -12.66 -24.69
CA SER A 250 6.69 -11.41 -24.20
C SER A 250 6.49 -10.44 -25.36
N PRO A 251 5.28 -9.92 -25.59
CA PRO A 251 5.10 -8.87 -26.58
C PRO A 251 5.90 -7.63 -26.16
N SER A 252 6.78 -7.25 -26.99
CA SER A 252 7.59 -6.01 -26.84
C SER A 252 6.73 -4.76 -27.05
#